data_1f753d01ac81ee77bff7845453a2fdfc
#
_entry.id   1f753d01ac81ee77bff7845453a2fdfc
#
_cell.length_a   1.000
_cell.length_b   1.000
_cell.length_c   1.000
_cell.angle_alpha   90.00
_cell.angle_beta   90.00
_cell.angle_gamma   90.00
#
_symmetry.space_group_name_H-M   'P 1'
#
loop_
_entity.id
_entity.type
_entity.pdbx_description
1 polymer ?
#
loop_
_entity_poly.entity_id
_entity_poly.type
_entity_poly.pdbx_seq_one_letter_code
_entity_poly.pdbx_strand_id
1 'polypeptide(L)'
;IGIAAVILLPILYAFAMGIILNPNILKGTRRVLSGNATKVAGTMIAVAIMPFIAKFGTTVGPQIQKVIETGPALVLQEIGNLGTILVAFPIAVFVLKMGREAIGATYSIDREPNLALIADKYGLNSPEGAGAMGVYATGTIIGTFVFAIMPPLIHSLGIFDIRSLAMSCGVGSGSMLAACTGGLVTVAGEHKDTILALAAATNILTLGTSA
;
A
#
# COMPACT_ATOMS: atom_id res chain seq x y z
N ILE A 1 -0.30 -19.62 21.64
CA ILE A 1 0.23 -19.24 20.31
C ILE A 1 -1.01 -18.96 19.46
N GLY A 2 -1.50 -17.71 19.49
CA GLY A 2 -2.59 -17.27 18.63
C GLY A 2 -2.10 -17.25 17.19
N ILE A 3 -2.67 -18.09 16.36
CA ILE A 3 -2.51 -17.99 14.90
C ILE A 3 -3.08 -16.63 14.54
N ALA A 4 -2.25 -15.75 13.97
CA ALA A 4 -2.70 -14.44 13.51
C ALA A 4 -3.94 -14.64 12.63
N ALA A 5 -5.06 -14.08 13.06
CA ALA A 5 -6.29 -14.14 12.29
C ALA A 5 -6.03 -13.34 11.00
N VAL A 6 -5.90 -14.01 9.89
CA VAL A 6 -5.82 -13.37 8.57
C VAL A 6 -7.19 -12.75 8.31
N ILE A 7 -7.30 -11.46 8.60
CA ILE A 7 -8.52 -10.70 8.30
C ILE A 7 -8.55 -10.51 6.78
N LEU A 8 -9.37 -11.29 6.11
CA LEU A 8 -9.64 -11.13 4.70
C LEU A 8 -10.38 -9.80 4.50
N LEU A 9 -9.63 -8.78 4.11
CA LEU A 9 -10.14 -7.43 3.93
C LEU A 9 -11.13 -7.35 2.75
N PRO A 10 -12.15 -6.49 2.82
CA PRO A 10 -13.10 -6.28 1.73
C PRO A 10 -12.43 -5.99 0.39
N ILE A 11 -11.26 -5.33 0.39
CA ILE A 11 -10.50 -5.01 -0.81
C ILE A 11 -9.99 -6.28 -1.53
N LEU A 12 -9.65 -7.34 -0.80
CA LEU A 12 -9.22 -8.62 -1.41
C LEU A 12 -10.38 -9.30 -2.14
N TYR A 13 -11.59 -9.24 -1.57
CA TYR A 13 -12.79 -9.73 -2.25
C TYR A 13 -13.11 -8.90 -3.49
N ALA A 14 -13.02 -7.57 -3.39
CA ALA A 14 -13.23 -6.68 -4.53
C ALA A 14 -12.22 -6.95 -5.65
N PHE A 15 -10.95 -7.18 -5.30
CA PHE A 15 -9.90 -7.52 -6.24
C PHE A 15 -10.14 -8.89 -6.91
N ALA A 16 -10.49 -9.92 -6.12
CA ALA A 16 -10.83 -11.24 -6.65
C ALA A 16 -12.03 -11.18 -7.60
N MET A 17 -13.08 -10.45 -7.22
CA MET A 17 -14.24 -10.22 -8.09
C MET A 17 -13.83 -9.46 -9.36
N GLY A 18 -12.97 -8.45 -9.26
CA GLY A 18 -12.45 -7.71 -10.41
C GLY A 18 -11.70 -8.60 -11.39
N ILE A 19 -10.89 -9.54 -10.90
CA ILE A 19 -10.21 -10.55 -11.72
C ILE A 19 -11.24 -11.46 -12.42
N ILE A 20 -12.17 -12.04 -11.65
CA ILE A 20 -13.18 -12.97 -12.17
C ILE A 20 -14.06 -12.29 -13.23
N LEU A 21 -14.49 -11.05 -12.96
CA LEU A 21 -15.34 -10.27 -13.86
C LEU A 21 -14.57 -9.66 -15.04
N ASN A 22 -13.26 -9.82 -15.11
CA ASN A 22 -12.46 -9.27 -16.20
C ASN A 22 -12.95 -9.82 -17.54
N PRO A 23 -13.20 -8.96 -18.56
CA PRO A 23 -13.70 -9.36 -19.87
C PRO A 23 -12.82 -10.34 -20.63
N ASN A 24 -11.54 -10.45 -20.26
CA ASN A 24 -10.62 -11.42 -20.84
C ASN A 24 -10.77 -12.82 -20.22
N ILE A 25 -11.28 -12.91 -19.00
CA ILE A 25 -11.55 -14.15 -18.28
C ILE A 25 -13.01 -14.56 -18.51
N LEU A 26 -13.96 -13.68 -18.18
CA LEU A 26 -15.38 -13.93 -18.33
C LEU A 26 -15.92 -13.15 -19.54
N LYS A 27 -15.98 -13.81 -20.70
CA LYS A 27 -16.41 -13.17 -21.98
C LYS A 27 -17.80 -12.52 -21.90
N GLY A 28 -18.68 -13.00 -21.04
CA GLY A 28 -20.02 -12.44 -20.86
C GLY A 28 -20.02 -11.01 -20.31
N THR A 29 -19.00 -10.61 -19.56
CA THR A 29 -18.89 -9.28 -18.98
C THR A 29 -18.50 -8.18 -19.97
N ARG A 30 -18.05 -8.54 -21.18
CA ARG A 30 -17.70 -7.57 -22.25
C ARG A 30 -18.84 -6.64 -22.63
N ARG A 31 -20.10 -7.06 -22.43
CA ARG A 31 -21.27 -6.22 -22.70
C ARG A 31 -21.43 -5.08 -21.70
N VAL A 32 -20.97 -5.28 -20.46
CA VAL A 32 -21.10 -4.32 -19.35
C VAL A 32 -19.80 -3.55 -19.16
N LEU A 33 -18.67 -4.24 -19.15
CA LEU A 33 -17.34 -3.68 -18.98
C LEU A 33 -16.71 -3.38 -20.35
N SER A 34 -17.16 -2.29 -20.97
CA SER A 34 -16.58 -1.81 -22.23
C SER A 34 -15.19 -1.18 -21.99
N GLY A 35 -14.41 -1.02 -23.06
CA GLY A 35 -13.12 -0.32 -22.99
C GLY A 35 -13.20 1.11 -22.45
N ASN A 36 -14.34 1.77 -22.60
CA ASN A 36 -14.58 3.09 -22.01
C ASN A 36 -14.77 3.00 -20.49
N ALA A 37 -15.46 1.97 -19.97
CA ALA A 37 -15.59 1.75 -18.52
C ALA A 37 -14.23 1.56 -17.86
N THR A 38 -13.30 0.85 -18.49
CA THR A 38 -11.95 0.65 -17.99
C THR A 38 -11.15 1.96 -17.95
N LYS A 39 -11.31 2.85 -18.93
CA LYS A 39 -10.66 4.18 -18.93
C LYS A 39 -11.20 5.07 -17.81
N VAL A 40 -12.52 5.06 -17.58
CA VAL A 40 -13.16 5.85 -16.51
C VAL A 40 -12.80 5.30 -15.12
N ALA A 41 -12.56 3.99 -14.99
CA ALA A 41 -12.20 3.38 -13.70
C ALA A 41 -10.93 3.99 -13.10
N GLY A 42 -9.92 4.33 -13.91
CA GLY A 42 -8.71 5.01 -13.44
C GLY A 42 -9.01 6.36 -12.76
N THR A 43 -9.87 7.16 -13.36
CA THR A 43 -10.29 8.45 -12.78
C THR A 43 -11.13 8.24 -11.51
N MET A 44 -11.99 7.21 -11.48
CA MET A 44 -12.80 6.89 -10.30
C MET A 44 -11.94 6.46 -9.10
N ILE A 45 -10.79 5.83 -9.30
CA ILE A 45 -9.86 5.47 -8.23
C ILE A 45 -9.42 6.73 -7.48
N ALA A 46 -9.02 7.79 -8.19
CA ALA A 46 -8.59 9.05 -7.58
C ALA A 46 -9.70 9.67 -6.71
N VAL A 47 -10.95 9.64 -7.17
CA VAL A 47 -12.10 10.13 -6.40
C VAL A 47 -12.39 9.23 -5.19
N ALA A 48 -12.29 7.91 -5.34
CA ALA A 48 -12.57 6.95 -4.28
C ALA A 48 -11.54 7.01 -3.13
N ILE A 49 -10.30 7.43 -3.41
CA ILE A 49 -9.25 7.59 -2.40
C ILE A 49 -9.53 8.78 -1.45
N MET A 50 -10.22 9.82 -1.91
CA MET A 50 -10.46 11.01 -1.09
C MET A 50 -11.16 10.72 0.25
N PRO A 51 -12.29 9.99 0.32
CA PRO A 51 -12.92 9.63 1.59
C PRO A 51 -12.01 8.76 2.48
N PHE A 52 -11.18 7.92 1.88
CA PHE A 52 -10.23 7.08 2.60
C PHE A 52 -9.15 7.93 3.29
N ILE A 53 -8.55 8.90 2.60
CA ILE A 53 -7.58 9.84 3.17
C ILE A 53 -8.24 10.68 4.27
N ALA A 54 -9.46 11.18 4.04
CA ALA A 54 -10.22 11.93 5.04
C ALA A 54 -10.46 11.10 6.31
N LYS A 55 -10.78 9.82 6.17
CA LYS A 55 -10.95 8.88 7.28
C LYS A 55 -9.67 8.78 8.11
N PHE A 56 -8.51 8.69 7.49
CA PHE A 56 -7.22 8.67 8.23
C PHE A 56 -6.97 9.97 8.97
N GLY A 57 -7.30 11.11 8.40
CA GLY A 57 -7.20 12.38 9.10
C GLY A 57 -7.94 12.38 10.44
N THR A 58 -9.11 11.72 10.53
CA THR A 58 -9.86 11.61 11.78
C THR A 58 -9.17 10.77 12.86
N THR A 59 -8.28 9.85 12.49
CA THR A 59 -7.50 9.05 13.46
C THR A 59 -6.23 9.76 13.91
N VAL A 60 -5.62 10.55 13.04
CA VAL A 60 -4.39 11.31 13.35
C VAL A 60 -4.68 12.48 14.29
N GLY A 61 -5.78 13.23 14.05
CA GLY A 61 -6.12 14.43 14.80
C GLY A 61 -6.08 14.26 16.32
N PRO A 62 -6.81 13.31 16.91
CA PRO A 62 -6.82 13.08 18.36
C PRO A 62 -5.46 12.69 18.96
N GLN A 63 -4.54 12.19 18.16
CA GLN A 63 -3.21 11.73 18.57
C GLN A 63 -2.08 12.64 18.07
N ILE A 64 -2.40 13.85 17.63
CA ILE A 64 -1.45 14.76 16.97
C ILE A 64 -0.19 15.01 17.82
N GLN A 65 -0.33 15.09 19.15
CA GLN A 65 0.80 15.28 20.05
C GLN A 65 1.79 14.11 19.96
N LYS A 66 1.31 12.86 19.96
CA LYS A 66 2.18 11.67 19.79
C LYS A 66 2.85 11.66 18.41
N VAL A 67 2.13 12.10 17.39
CA VAL A 67 2.68 12.22 16.04
C VAL A 67 3.82 13.24 15.99
N ILE A 68 3.64 14.40 16.64
CA ILE A 68 4.69 15.43 16.72
C ILE A 68 5.90 14.93 17.50
N GLU A 69 5.70 14.28 18.65
CA GLU A 69 6.77 13.69 19.45
C GLU A 69 7.59 12.64 18.67
N THR A 70 6.92 11.92 17.75
CA THR A 70 7.54 10.91 16.89
C THR A 70 8.10 11.53 15.59
N GLY A 71 7.90 12.81 15.37
CA GLY A 71 8.24 13.52 14.12
C GLY A 71 9.63 13.23 13.55
N PRO A 72 10.72 13.27 14.35
CA PRO A 72 12.06 12.94 13.87
C PRO A 72 12.17 11.53 13.28
N ALA A 73 11.49 10.54 13.90
CA ALA A 73 11.49 9.17 13.40
C ALA A 73 10.65 9.04 12.12
N LEU A 74 9.55 9.79 11.98
CA LEU A 74 8.75 9.84 10.75
C LEU A 74 9.58 10.40 9.59
N VAL A 75 10.34 11.48 9.81
CA VAL A 75 11.23 12.04 8.78
C VAL A 75 12.32 11.04 8.39
N LEU A 76 12.93 10.37 9.38
CA LEU A 76 13.95 9.36 9.11
C LEU A 76 13.39 8.19 8.29
N GLN A 77 12.14 7.81 8.54
CA GLN A 77 11.47 6.78 7.76
C GLN A 77 11.26 7.20 6.30
N GLU A 78 10.91 8.45 6.04
CA GLU A 78 10.78 8.94 4.66
C GLU A 78 12.12 8.91 3.91
N ILE A 79 13.23 9.22 4.59
CA ILE A 79 14.58 9.02 4.04
C ILE A 79 14.82 7.53 3.73
N GLY A 80 14.34 6.62 4.62
CA GLY A 80 14.41 5.17 4.40
C GLY A 80 13.65 4.69 3.15
N ASN A 81 12.58 5.36 2.76
CA ASN A 81 11.82 5.04 1.55
C ASN A 81 12.66 5.20 0.27
N LEU A 82 13.67 6.06 0.27
CA LEU A 82 14.65 6.16 -0.83
C LEU A 82 15.43 4.86 -1.03
N GLY A 83 15.55 4.03 0.00
CA GLY A 83 16.18 2.71 -0.08
C GLY A 83 15.49 1.79 -1.09
N THR A 84 14.18 1.94 -1.30
CA THR A 84 13.44 1.18 -2.31
C THR A 84 13.99 1.47 -3.71
N ILE A 85 14.24 2.74 -4.04
CA ILE A 85 14.81 3.15 -5.32
C ILE A 85 16.27 2.69 -5.40
N LEU A 86 17.07 2.95 -4.36
CA LEU A 86 18.50 2.65 -4.34
C LEU A 86 18.81 1.14 -4.42
N VAL A 87 17.93 0.30 -3.90
CA VAL A 87 18.13 -1.17 -3.87
C VAL A 87 17.29 -1.86 -4.93
N ALA A 88 15.98 -1.60 -4.98
CA ALA A 88 15.09 -2.32 -5.87
C ALA A 88 15.32 -1.99 -7.34
N PHE A 89 15.60 -0.72 -7.69
CA PHE A 89 15.83 -0.33 -9.07
C PHE A 89 17.09 -0.97 -9.69
N PRO A 90 18.27 -0.96 -9.04
CA PRO A 90 19.42 -1.69 -9.54
C PRO A 90 19.17 -3.21 -9.67
N ILE A 91 18.48 -3.82 -8.72
CA ILE A 91 18.11 -5.24 -8.81
C ILE A 91 17.22 -5.48 -10.03
N ALA A 92 16.20 -4.66 -10.22
CA ALA A 92 15.29 -4.79 -11.36
C ALA A 92 16.04 -4.68 -12.70
N VAL A 93 16.96 -3.70 -12.82
CA VAL A 93 17.67 -3.44 -14.07
C VAL A 93 18.80 -4.43 -14.30
N PHE A 94 19.67 -4.65 -13.31
CA PHE A 94 20.92 -5.42 -13.52
C PHE A 94 20.73 -6.92 -13.27
N VAL A 95 19.91 -7.32 -12.31
CA VAL A 95 19.69 -8.74 -11.95
C VAL A 95 18.52 -9.31 -12.75
N LEU A 96 17.37 -8.64 -12.73
CA LEU A 96 16.17 -9.10 -13.43
C LEU A 96 16.15 -8.71 -14.91
N LYS A 97 17.09 -7.85 -15.33
CA LYS A 97 17.21 -7.36 -16.72
C LYS A 97 15.91 -6.76 -17.26
N MET A 98 15.16 -6.12 -16.38
CA MET A 98 13.95 -5.39 -16.77
C MET A 98 14.32 -4.16 -17.61
N GLY A 99 13.50 -3.84 -18.58
CA GLY A 99 13.62 -2.62 -19.37
C GLY A 99 12.97 -1.42 -18.66
N ARG A 100 12.19 -0.66 -19.42
CA ARG A 100 11.47 0.52 -18.92
C ARG A 100 10.39 0.17 -17.87
N GLU A 101 9.97 -1.08 -17.81
CA GLU A 101 9.07 -1.63 -16.79
C GLU A 101 9.64 -1.46 -15.37
N ALA A 102 10.98 -1.46 -15.23
CA ALA A 102 11.65 -1.24 -13.95
C ALA A 102 11.26 0.09 -13.30
N ILE A 103 11.02 1.14 -14.09
CA ILE A 103 10.61 2.46 -13.59
C ILE A 103 9.29 2.35 -12.83
N GLY A 104 8.26 1.77 -13.45
CA GLY A 104 6.97 1.61 -12.81
C GLY A 104 6.98 0.57 -11.68
N ALA A 105 7.77 -0.49 -11.84
CA ALA A 105 7.86 -1.57 -10.85
C ALA A 105 8.59 -1.19 -9.56
N THR A 106 9.51 -0.23 -9.60
CA THR A 106 10.31 0.17 -8.43
C THR A 106 9.98 1.55 -7.89
N TYR A 107 9.09 2.28 -8.57
CA TYR A 107 8.71 3.63 -8.18
C TYR A 107 7.94 3.67 -6.86
N SER A 108 7.06 2.71 -6.63
CA SER A 108 6.31 2.61 -5.37
C SER A 108 5.79 1.19 -5.14
N ILE A 109 5.56 0.87 -3.88
CA ILE A 109 4.93 -0.38 -3.47
C ILE A 109 3.41 -0.17 -3.45
N ASP A 110 2.69 -0.68 -4.46
CA ASP A 110 1.22 -0.84 -4.44
C ASP A 110 0.46 0.39 -3.95
N ARG A 111 0.74 1.56 -4.56
CA ARG A 111 0.06 2.81 -4.20
C ARG A 111 -0.74 3.38 -5.34
N GLU A 112 -2.00 3.69 -5.06
CA GLU A 112 -2.94 4.25 -6.02
C GLU A 112 -2.47 5.59 -6.60
N PRO A 113 -1.95 6.56 -5.82
CA PRO A 113 -1.44 7.82 -6.36
C PRO A 113 -0.27 7.62 -7.34
N ASN A 114 0.62 6.68 -7.04
CA ASN A 114 1.76 6.40 -7.92
C ASN A 114 1.32 5.75 -9.23
N LEU A 115 0.32 4.86 -9.16
CA LEU A 115 -0.30 4.29 -10.35
C LEU A 115 -0.96 5.39 -11.19
N ALA A 116 -1.65 6.33 -10.56
CA ALA A 116 -2.27 7.47 -11.25
C ALA A 116 -1.21 8.36 -11.93
N LEU A 117 -0.11 8.64 -11.25
CA LEU A 117 1.00 9.44 -11.82
C LEU A 117 1.67 8.76 -13.02
N ILE A 118 1.93 7.47 -12.93
CA ILE A 118 2.47 6.68 -14.07
C ILE A 118 1.46 6.64 -15.21
N ALA A 119 0.18 6.48 -14.90
CA ALA A 119 -0.89 6.49 -15.90
C ALA A 119 -0.96 7.83 -16.65
N ASP A 120 -0.84 8.94 -15.94
CA ASP A 120 -0.87 10.29 -16.52
C ASP A 120 0.37 10.57 -17.37
N LYS A 121 1.55 10.24 -16.85
CA LYS A 121 2.84 10.59 -17.48
C LYS A 121 3.21 9.68 -18.65
N TYR A 122 2.97 8.38 -18.54
CA TYR A 122 3.42 7.38 -19.51
C TYR A 122 2.27 6.60 -20.15
N GLY A 123 1.09 6.60 -19.52
CA GLY A 123 -0.04 5.74 -19.88
C GLY A 123 0.09 4.33 -19.33
N LEU A 124 -1.05 3.71 -18.94
CA LEU A 124 -1.07 2.35 -18.38
C LEU A 124 -0.66 1.25 -19.39
N ASN A 125 -0.77 1.53 -20.69
CA ASN A 125 -0.36 0.59 -21.75
C ASN A 125 1.14 0.69 -22.12
N SER A 126 1.89 1.59 -21.45
CA SER A 126 3.34 1.71 -21.62
C SER A 126 4.07 0.61 -20.84
N PRO A 127 5.35 0.35 -21.12
CA PRO A 127 6.17 -0.52 -20.28
C PRO A 127 6.18 -0.09 -18.82
N GLU A 128 6.30 1.21 -18.54
CA GLU A 128 6.23 1.76 -17.17
C GLU A 128 4.89 1.47 -16.52
N GLY A 129 3.79 1.63 -17.27
CA GLY A 129 2.45 1.30 -16.80
C GLY A 129 2.30 -0.19 -16.49
N ALA A 130 2.85 -1.08 -17.33
CA ALA A 130 2.86 -2.51 -17.10
C ALA A 130 3.63 -2.88 -15.83
N GLY A 131 4.79 -2.26 -15.59
CA GLY A 131 5.57 -2.43 -14.35
C GLY A 131 4.80 -2.00 -13.12
N ALA A 132 4.19 -0.81 -13.14
CA ALA A 132 3.39 -0.28 -12.04
C ALA A 132 2.16 -1.16 -11.75
N MET A 133 1.45 -1.61 -12.77
CA MET A 133 0.29 -2.51 -12.63
C MET A 133 0.69 -3.88 -12.09
N GLY A 134 1.83 -4.42 -12.50
CA GLY A 134 2.35 -5.69 -12.00
C GLY A 134 2.64 -5.63 -10.50
N VAL A 135 3.31 -4.59 -10.05
CA VAL A 135 3.59 -4.37 -8.62
C VAL A 135 2.31 -4.08 -7.84
N TYR A 136 1.39 -3.29 -8.40
CA TYR A 136 0.10 -3.02 -7.76
C TYR A 136 -0.69 -4.31 -7.53
N ALA A 137 -0.81 -5.18 -8.53
CA ALA A 137 -1.51 -6.45 -8.40
C ALA A 137 -0.83 -7.39 -7.41
N THR A 138 0.49 -7.51 -7.48
CA THR A 138 1.28 -8.37 -6.59
C THR A 138 1.24 -7.85 -5.16
N GLY A 139 1.41 -6.54 -4.97
CA GLY A 139 1.38 -5.88 -3.67
C GLY A 139 0.02 -5.97 -3.00
N THR A 140 -1.08 -5.80 -3.74
CA THR A 140 -2.44 -5.94 -3.17
C THR A 140 -2.67 -7.35 -2.61
N ILE A 141 -2.17 -8.40 -3.26
CA ILE A 141 -2.37 -9.78 -2.81
C ILE A 141 -1.28 -10.18 -1.82
N ILE A 142 -0.04 -10.31 -2.30
CA ILE A 142 1.07 -10.87 -1.51
C ILE A 142 1.49 -9.89 -0.42
N GLY A 143 1.60 -8.61 -0.74
CA GLY A 143 1.98 -7.57 0.22
C GLY A 143 1.00 -7.48 1.39
N THR A 144 -0.30 -7.57 1.15
CA THR A 144 -1.31 -7.57 2.21
C THR A 144 -1.12 -8.75 3.17
N PHE A 145 -0.85 -9.96 2.66
CA PHE A 145 -0.55 -11.11 3.51
C PHE A 145 0.76 -10.94 4.30
N VAL A 146 1.81 -10.46 3.66
CA VAL A 146 3.10 -10.21 4.32
C VAL A 146 2.93 -9.18 5.43
N PHE A 147 2.24 -8.07 5.17
CA PHE A 147 1.98 -7.02 6.17
C PHE A 147 1.01 -7.45 7.27
N ALA A 148 0.14 -8.42 7.04
CA ALA A 148 -0.71 -8.98 8.10
C ALA A 148 0.07 -9.83 9.09
N ILE A 149 1.11 -10.53 8.64
CA ILE A 149 1.82 -11.56 9.43
C ILE A 149 3.13 -11.05 9.98
N MET A 150 3.93 -10.33 9.18
CA MET A 150 5.30 -9.96 9.53
C MET A 150 5.39 -9.03 10.74
N PRO A 151 4.64 -7.92 10.90
CA PRO A 151 4.76 -7.04 12.04
C PRO A 151 4.38 -7.70 13.38
N PRO A 152 3.28 -8.48 13.49
CA PRO A 152 2.98 -9.26 14.68
C PRO A 152 4.10 -10.26 15.04
N LEU A 153 4.68 -10.92 14.03
CA LEU A 153 5.79 -11.85 14.23
C LEU A 153 7.04 -11.14 14.75
N ILE A 154 7.40 -10.00 14.15
CA ILE A 154 8.54 -9.19 14.58
C ILE A 154 8.31 -8.63 15.99
N HIS A 155 7.08 -8.22 16.31
CA HIS A 155 6.73 -7.80 17.66
C HIS A 155 6.98 -8.88 18.70
N SER A 156 6.66 -10.14 18.38
CA SER A 156 6.89 -11.28 19.29
C SER A 156 8.37 -11.56 19.57
N LEU A 157 9.29 -11.08 18.71
CA LEU A 157 10.73 -11.19 18.92
C LEU A 157 11.28 -10.17 19.93
N GLY A 158 10.50 -9.11 20.25
CA GLY A 158 10.88 -8.08 21.24
C GLY A 158 12.06 -7.19 20.81
N ILE A 159 12.40 -7.16 19.51
CA ILE A 159 13.55 -6.40 18.99
C ILE A 159 13.20 -4.95 18.71
N PHE A 160 11.97 -4.67 18.28
CA PHE A 160 11.52 -3.35 17.86
C PHE A 160 10.44 -2.80 18.77
N ASP A 161 10.51 -1.49 19.04
CA ASP A 161 9.46 -0.75 19.74
C ASP A 161 8.15 -0.77 18.93
N ILE A 162 7.03 -0.84 19.62
CA ILE A 162 5.69 -0.88 19.03
C ILE A 162 5.42 0.33 18.11
N ARG A 163 5.99 1.49 18.43
CA ARG A 163 5.85 2.70 17.60
C ARG A 163 6.55 2.56 16.26
N SER A 164 7.74 1.95 16.26
CA SER A 164 8.48 1.67 15.02
C SER A 164 7.72 0.70 14.12
N LEU A 165 7.12 -0.35 14.71
CA LEU A 165 6.27 -1.29 13.98
C LEU A 165 4.98 -0.63 13.48
N ALA A 166 4.39 0.25 14.28
CA ALA A 166 3.22 1.02 13.87
C ALA A 166 3.51 1.92 12.66
N MET A 167 4.64 2.65 12.68
CA MET A 167 5.08 3.47 11.55
C MET A 167 5.33 2.62 10.30
N SER A 168 5.96 1.46 10.42
CA SER A 168 6.20 0.57 9.28
C SER A 168 4.91 0.11 8.60
N CYS A 169 3.79 0.03 9.33
CA CYS A 169 2.48 -0.27 8.75
C CYS A 169 2.01 0.79 7.74
N GLY A 170 2.45 2.03 7.88
CA GLY A 170 2.03 3.14 7.02
C GLY A 170 2.78 3.22 5.68
N VAL A 171 3.84 2.45 5.49
CA VAL A 171 4.68 2.53 4.28
C VAL A 171 3.97 1.97 3.03
N GLY A 172 3.12 0.96 3.19
CA GLY A 172 2.42 0.30 2.10
C GLY A 172 1.13 1.01 1.65
N SER A 173 0.39 0.32 0.80
CA SER A 173 -0.95 0.74 0.36
C SER A 173 -1.96 0.71 1.50
N GLY A 174 -3.16 1.24 1.25
CA GLY A 174 -4.25 1.19 2.22
C GLY A 174 -4.63 -0.22 2.66
N SER A 175 -4.54 -1.21 1.78
CA SER A 175 -4.78 -2.62 2.11
C SER A 175 -3.70 -3.18 3.03
N MET A 176 -2.43 -2.88 2.74
CA MET A 176 -1.30 -3.26 3.59
C MET A 176 -1.36 -2.57 4.96
N LEU A 177 -1.68 -1.27 5.00
CA LEU A 177 -1.89 -0.51 6.23
C LEU A 177 -2.95 -1.17 7.13
N ALA A 178 -4.12 -1.48 6.56
CA ALA A 178 -5.21 -2.09 7.31
C ALA A 178 -4.85 -3.50 7.80
N ALA A 179 -4.19 -4.30 6.98
CA ALA A 179 -3.74 -5.64 7.34
C ALA A 179 -2.68 -5.61 8.45
N CYS A 180 -1.70 -4.74 8.32
CA CYS A 180 -0.62 -4.55 9.29
C CYS A 180 -1.14 -4.08 10.64
N THR A 181 -1.92 -2.99 10.64
CA THR A 181 -2.49 -2.44 11.89
C THR A 181 -3.46 -3.42 12.53
N GLY A 182 -4.28 -4.12 11.75
CA GLY A 182 -5.16 -5.17 12.22
C GLY A 182 -4.39 -6.30 12.90
N GLY A 183 -3.34 -6.82 12.24
CA GLY A 183 -2.47 -7.85 12.81
C GLY A 183 -1.76 -7.39 14.09
N LEU A 184 -1.19 -6.18 14.07
CA LEU A 184 -0.45 -5.64 15.20
C LEU A 184 -1.34 -5.36 16.41
N VAL A 185 -2.56 -4.86 16.21
CA VAL A 185 -3.54 -4.63 17.27
C VAL A 185 -4.00 -5.94 17.92
N THR A 186 -3.98 -7.08 17.22
CA THR A 186 -4.33 -8.37 17.84
C THR A 186 -3.33 -8.84 18.89
N VAL A 187 -2.05 -8.43 18.74
CA VAL A 187 -0.96 -8.84 19.65
C VAL A 187 -0.56 -7.74 20.64
N ALA A 188 -0.90 -6.49 20.36
CA ALA A 188 -0.57 -5.32 21.18
C ALA A 188 -1.79 -4.38 21.32
N GLY A 189 -2.92 -4.93 21.74
CA GLY A 189 -4.21 -4.23 21.79
C GLY A 189 -4.24 -3.02 22.73
N GLU A 190 -3.42 -3.01 23.78
CA GLU A 190 -3.24 -1.89 24.70
C GLU A 190 -2.67 -0.64 24.04
N HIS A 191 -1.96 -0.81 22.90
CA HIS A 191 -1.38 0.27 22.11
C HIS A 191 -2.20 0.64 20.89
N LYS A 192 -3.45 0.16 20.76
CA LYS A 192 -4.31 0.31 19.57
C LYS A 192 -4.33 1.73 19.01
N ASP A 193 -4.60 2.73 19.84
CA ASP A 193 -4.74 4.11 19.39
C ASP A 193 -3.41 4.67 18.88
N THR A 194 -2.31 4.31 19.51
CA THR A 194 -0.95 4.69 19.09
C THR A 194 -0.61 4.01 17.74
N ILE A 195 -0.90 2.73 17.60
CA ILE A 195 -0.67 1.96 16.36
C ILE A 195 -1.43 2.62 15.20
N LEU A 196 -2.72 2.85 15.37
CA LEU A 196 -3.55 3.43 14.31
C LEU A 196 -3.10 4.85 13.96
N ALA A 197 -2.77 5.69 14.95
CA ALA A 197 -2.38 7.07 14.71
C ALA A 197 -1.03 7.18 13.99
N LEU A 198 0.00 6.44 14.44
CA LEU A 198 1.32 6.49 13.82
C LEU A 198 1.33 5.86 12.43
N ALA A 199 0.64 4.75 12.25
CA ALA A 199 0.50 4.14 10.94
C ALA A 199 -0.23 5.06 9.95
N ALA A 200 -1.31 5.71 10.37
CA ALA A 200 -2.03 6.68 9.56
C ALA A 200 -1.18 7.92 9.24
N ALA A 201 -0.47 8.47 10.22
CA ALA A 201 0.42 9.61 10.03
C ALA A 201 1.52 9.31 9.01
N THR A 202 2.18 8.16 9.16
CA THR A 202 3.18 7.69 8.19
C THR A 202 2.59 7.54 6.79
N ASN A 203 1.40 6.93 6.68
CA ASN A 203 0.78 6.71 5.37
C ASN A 203 0.47 8.03 4.67
N ILE A 204 -0.08 9.02 5.39
CA ILE A 204 -0.36 10.36 4.85
C ILE A 204 0.94 11.05 4.43
N LEU A 205 1.97 11.00 5.26
CA LEU A 205 3.27 11.62 4.97
C LEU A 205 3.88 10.99 3.70
N THR A 206 3.95 9.67 3.64
CA THR A 206 4.52 8.94 2.51
C THR A 206 3.70 9.12 1.22
N LEU A 207 2.38 9.32 1.30
CA LEU A 207 1.56 9.70 0.14
C LEU A 207 2.00 11.04 -0.44
N GLY A 208 2.37 12.00 0.42
CA GLY A 208 2.83 13.33 -0.03
C GLY A 208 4.26 13.36 -0.53
N THR A 209 5.14 12.53 0.01
CA THR A 209 6.59 12.54 -0.31
C THR A 209 6.97 11.59 -1.43
N SER A 210 6.16 10.58 -1.72
CA SER A 210 6.45 9.58 -2.77
C SER A 210 5.71 9.85 -4.09
N ALA A 211 5.02 10.96 -4.21
CA ALA A 211 4.43 11.44 -5.45
C ALA A 211 5.27 12.59 -6.03
#